data_90c790d57fdf8224908888fc5123d1cb
#
_entry.id   90c790d57fdf8224908888fc5123d1cb
#
_cell.length_a   1.000
_cell.length_b   1.000
_cell.length_c   1.000
_cell.angle_alpha   90.00
_cell.angle_beta   90.00
_cell.angle_gamma   90.00
#
_symmetry.space_group_name_H-M   'P 1'
#
loop_
_entity.id
_entity.type
_entity.pdbx_description
1 polymer ?
#
loop_
_entity_poly.entity_id
_entity_poly.type
_entity_poly.pdbx_seq_one_letter_code
_entity_poly.pdbx_strand_id
1 'polypeptide(L)'
;MVKSSVALLCKSTSTVKKRNITKTPEQYLKQISHLYLNSKNLDELGHEITLCQRLTVLYLYDNRLKSIPQYLNLSQLTHLYLQNNRISRIENLSSLGKLEKLFLSRNCINIIEGLEGLIRLQELRVDSQCLDPGESLVFDDRSLDSIANTLTYLDVSGNKLDSLQDLQNLHALISLNASNNSIQSINDLSISLNNWSNLKEFHIHGNPVMKTTRARDIIIVNARSLEVLDDKVISRSNRQFLENWNNYKGFNLELSGHPRVTCTKAFMCGHLH
;
A
#
# COMPACT_ATOMS: atom_id res chain seq x y z
N MET A 1 26.78 -0.98 -18.66
CA MET A 1 25.81 -0.11 -17.98
C MET A 1 25.02 0.65 -19.04
N VAL A 2 23.72 0.45 -19.10
CA VAL A 2 22.83 1.09 -20.07
C VAL A 2 22.20 2.31 -19.40
N LYS A 3 22.50 3.48 -19.94
CA LYS A 3 21.99 4.77 -19.46
C LYS A 3 21.01 5.36 -20.48
N SER A 4 20.02 6.12 -20.01
CA SER A 4 19.10 6.83 -20.90
C SER A 4 19.85 7.90 -21.73
N SER A 5 19.21 8.36 -22.78
CA SER A 5 19.70 9.42 -23.66
C SER A 5 18.53 10.21 -24.23
N VAL A 6 18.76 11.45 -24.67
CA VAL A 6 17.74 12.28 -25.33
C VAL A 6 17.08 11.55 -26.50
N ALA A 7 17.89 10.83 -27.30
CA ALA A 7 17.37 10.04 -28.43
C ALA A 7 16.42 8.91 -27.98
N LEU A 8 16.76 8.23 -26.87
CA LEU A 8 15.90 7.20 -26.30
C LEU A 8 14.60 7.80 -25.76
N LEU A 9 14.68 8.92 -25.01
CA LEU A 9 13.50 9.59 -24.51
C LEU A 9 12.53 9.98 -25.64
N CYS A 10 13.07 10.58 -26.73
CA CYS A 10 12.26 10.96 -27.89
C CYS A 10 11.57 9.77 -28.58
N LYS A 11 12.20 8.59 -28.57
CA LYS A 11 11.64 7.36 -29.14
C LYS A 11 10.62 6.67 -28.21
N SER A 12 10.66 7.00 -26.93
CA SER A 12 9.88 6.35 -25.86
C SER A 12 8.60 7.11 -25.50
N THR A 13 8.12 7.99 -26.36
CA THR A 13 6.86 8.72 -26.20
C THR A 13 5.72 8.01 -26.92
N SER A 14 4.46 8.29 -26.57
CA SER A 14 3.30 7.75 -27.30
C SER A 14 3.31 8.26 -28.75
N THR A 15 3.28 7.34 -29.69
CA THR A 15 3.54 7.54 -31.14
C THR A 15 2.46 8.29 -31.92
N VAL A 16 1.43 8.80 -31.28
CA VAL A 16 0.25 9.35 -31.97
C VAL A 16 0.50 10.74 -32.60
N LYS A 17 1.51 11.47 -32.16
CA LYS A 17 1.89 12.73 -32.82
C LYS A 17 3.24 12.57 -33.50
N LYS A 18 3.22 12.40 -34.83
CA LYS A 18 4.43 12.53 -35.67
C LYS A 18 5.17 13.79 -35.21
N ARG A 19 6.45 13.62 -34.81
CA ARG A 19 7.34 14.68 -34.42
C ARG A 19 7.22 15.81 -35.48
N ASN A 20 6.74 16.98 -35.06
CA ASN A 20 6.77 18.14 -35.96
C ASN A 20 8.25 18.39 -36.30
N ILE A 21 8.60 18.28 -37.58
CA ILE A 21 9.96 18.36 -38.09
C ILE A 21 10.65 19.68 -37.68
N THR A 22 9.88 20.68 -37.24
CA THR A 22 10.34 22.01 -36.85
C THR A 22 10.85 22.14 -35.42
N LYS A 23 10.62 21.13 -34.52
CA LYS A 23 10.99 21.22 -33.11
C LYS A 23 12.30 20.49 -32.81
N THR A 24 13.16 21.10 -32.00
CA THR A 24 14.32 20.39 -31.45
C THR A 24 13.87 19.26 -30.50
N PRO A 25 14.73 18.23 -30.27
CA PRO A 25 14.44 17.17 -29.32
C PRO A 25 14.04 17.69 -27.93
N GLU A 26 14.72 18.71 -27.43
CA GLU A 26 14.48 19.32 -26.12
C GLU A 26 13.12 20.05 -26.09
N GLN A 27 12.78 20.79 -27.15
CA GLN A 27 11.46 21.44 -27.25
C GLN A 27 10.33 20.43 -27.31
N TYR A 28 10.57 19.28 -27.92
CA TYR A 28 9.60 18.17 -27.97
C TYR A 28 9.41 17.56 -26.57
N LEU A 29 10.51 17.21 -25.87
CA LEU A 29 10.48 16.59 -24.56
C LEU A 29 9.80 17.48 -23.49
N LYS A 30 9.92 18.80 -23.59
CA LYS A 30 9.25 19.75 -22.68
C LYS A 30 7.72 19.64 -22.71
N GLN A 31 7.13 19.05 -23.74
CA GLN A 31 5.68 19.03 -23.97
C GLN A 31 5.04 17.67 -23.69
N ILE A 32 5.85 16.62 -23.50
CA ILE A 32 5.33 15.27 -23.29
C ILE A 32 4.73 15.13 -21.90
N SER A 33 3.66 14.39 -21.79
CA SER A 33 3.00 14.03 -20.54
C SER A 33 3.25 12.59 -20.11
N HIS A 34 3.55 11.70 -21.03
CA HIS A 34 3.80 10.28 -20.78
C HIS A 34 5.12 9.85 -21.40
N LEU A 35 5.91 9.04 -20.65
CA LEU A 35 7.18 8.53 -21.11
C LEU A 35 7.30 7.03 -20.81
N TYR A 36 7.53 6.22 -21.86
CA TYR A 36 7.55 4.75 -21.79
C TYR A 36 8.99 4.23 -21.88
N LEU A 37 9.65 4.15 -20.75
CA LEU A 37 11.03 3.64 -20.62
C LEU A 37 11.08 2.22 -20.04
N ASN A 38 9.93 1.55 -19.98
CA ASN A 38 9.85 0.16 -19.51
C ASN A 38 10.56 -0.81 -20.47
N SER A 39 11.11 -1.89 -19.94
CA SER A 39 11.76 -2.99 -20.70
C SER A 39 12.88 -2.50 -21.64
N LYS A 40 13.68 -1.53 -21.18
CA LYS A 40 14.81 -0.97 -21.94
C LYS A 40 16.18 -1.44 -21.41
N ASN A 41 16.21 -2.36 -20.44
CA ASN A 41 17.42 -2.81 -19.77
C ASN A 41 18.24 -1.66 -19.15
N LEU A 42 17.58 -0.60 -18.70
CA LEU A 42 18.24 0.57 -18.10
C LEU A 42 18.84 0.21 -16.74
N ASP A 43 20.11 0.54 -16.56
CA ASP A 43 20.79 0.50 -15.27
C ASP A 43 20.68 1.86 -14.53
N GLU A 44 20.53 2.96 -15.29
CA GLU A 44 20.46 4.32 -14.77
C GLU A 44 19.62 5.21 -15.68
N LEU A 45 18.86 6.14 -15.05
CA LEU A 45 18.20 7.25 -15.74
C LEU A 45 19.09 8.50 -15.64
N GLY A 46 19.44 9.09 -16.78
CA GLY A 46 20.29 10.29 -16.81
C GLY A 46 19.52 11.57 -16.51
N HIS A 47 20.27 12.67 -16.37
CA HIS A 47 19.72 14.00 -16.06
C HIS A 47 18.83 14.57 -17.18
N GLU A 48 18.91 14.06 -18.40
CA GLU A 48 18.07 14.46 -19.52
C GLU A 48 16.57 14.31 -19.28
N ILE A 49 16.16 13.52 -18.27
CA ILE A 49 14.76 13.40 -17.84
C ILE A 49 14.20 14.75 -17.37
N THR A 50 15.05 15.65 -16.87
CA THR A 50 14.66 17.01 -16.42
C THR A 50 14.12 17.88 -17.55
N LEU A 51 14.37 17.52 -18.81
CA LEU A 51 13.78 18.16 -19.97
C LEU A 51 12.27 17.93 -20.06
N CYS A 52 11.74 16.87 -19.44
CA CYS A 52 10.34 16.46 -19.52
C CYS A 52 9.47 17.22 -18.48
N GLN A 53 9.47 18.54 -18.50
CA GLN A 53 8.88 19.41 -17.47
C GLN A 53 7.36 19.25 -17.25
N ARG A 54 6.63 18.72 -18.25
CA ARG A 54 5.18 18.47 -18.17
C ARG A 54 4.83 17.01 -17.98
N LEU A 55 5.82 16.18 -17.64
CA LEU A 55 5.61 14.75 -17.47
C LEU A 55 4.68 14.49 -16.28
N THR A 56 3.61 13.75 -16.53
CA THR A 56 2.62 13.32 -15.54
C THR A 56 2.74 11.84 -15.23
N VAL A 57 3.15 11.02 -16.20
CA VAL A 57 3.26 9.57 -16.04
C VAL A 57 4.61 9.09 -16.57
N LEU A 58 5.34 8.36 -15.72
CA LEU A 58 6.65 7.78 -16.04
C LEU A 58 6.65 6.26 -15.83
N TYR A 59 6.88 5.51 -16.91
CA TYR A 59 7.01 4.05 -16.88
C TYR A 59 8.49 3.66 -16.96
N LEU A 60 8.99 3.07 -15.86
CA LEU A 60 10.36 2.57 -15.71
C LEU A 60 10.41 1.10 -15.28
N TYR A 61 9.28 0.40 -15.29
CA TYR A 61 9.21 -0.99 -14.88
C TYR A 61 9.99 -1.92 -15.83
N ASP A 62 10.34 -3.13 -15.36
CA ASP A 62 11.12 -4.11 -16.10
C ASP A 62 12.48 -3.59 -16.59
N ASN A 63 13.24 -2.94 -15.69
CA ASN A 63 14.59 -2.47 -15.94
C ASN A 63 15.57 -3.06 -14.88
N ARG A 64 16.75 -2.47 -14.75
CA ARG A 64 17.81 -2.92 -13.84
C ARG A 64 18.24 -1.82 -12.88
N LEU A 65 17.33 -0.87 -12.60
CA LEU A 65 17.61 0.26 -11.71
C LEU A 65 17.91 -0.24 -10.30
N LYS A 66 19.03 0.21 -9.70
CA LYS A 66 19.42 -0.11 -8.33
C LYS A 66 18.94 0.91 -7.31
N SER A 67 18.60 2.11 -7.77
CA SER A 67 18.07 3.21 -6.96
C SER A 67 17.02 3.99 -7.72
N ILE A 68 16.20 4.74 -7.01
CA ILE A 68 15.28 5.70 -7.61
C ILE A 68 16.12 6.86 -8.16
N PRO A 69 15.90 7.28 -9.42
CA PRO A 69 16.76 8.27 -10.06
C PRO A 69 16.81 9.61 -9.31
N GLN A 70 18.00 10.17 -9.14
CA GLN A 70 18.24 11.42 -8.41
C GLN A 70 17.61 12.66 -9.05
N TYR A 71 17.43 12.65 -10.36
CA TYR A 71 17.00 13.82 -11.13
C TYR A 71 15.48 13.89 -11.36
N LEU A 72 14.67 13.26 -10.49
CA LEU A 72 13.22 13.27 -10.61
C LEU A 72 12.59 14.59 -10.11
N ASN A 73 13.16 15.74 -10.50
CA ASN A 73 12.55 17.05 -10.23
C ASN A 73 11.36 17.33 -11.16
N LEU A 74 10.41 16.37 -11.21
CA LEU A 74 9.25 16.34 -12.10
C LEU A 74 7.99 16.78 -11.33
N SER A 75 7.86 18.06 -11.04
CA SER A 75 6.81 18.63 -10.19
C SER A 75 5.37 18.38 -10.68
N GLN A 76 5.19 17.90 -11.90
CA GLN A 76 3.88 17.55 -12.46
C GLN A 76 3.61 16.04 -12.44
N LEU A 77 4.58 15.21 -11.96
CA LEU A 77 4.44 13.76 -11.97
C LEU A 77 3.37 13.32 -10.99
N THR A 78 2.41 12.52 -11.49
CA THR A 78 1.31 11.95 -10.72
C THR A 78 1.42 10.43 -10.59
N HIS A 79 2.04 9.76 -11.56
CA HIS A 79 2.18 8.31 -11.57
C HIS A 79 3.61 7.89 -11.88
N LEU A 80 4.19 7.05 -11.02
CA LEU A 80 5.54 6.52 -11.17
C LEU A 80 5.52 5.00 -11.06
N TYR A 81 5.94 4.33 -12.16
CA TYR A 81 5.96 2.88 -12.28
C TYR A 81 7.40 2.36 -12.29
N LEU A 82 7.83 1.73 -11.21
CA LEU A 82 9.19 1.23 -10.98
C LEU A 82 9.25 -0.29 -10.71
N GLN A 83 8.18 -1.02 -10.97
CA GLN A 83 8.09 -2.46 -10.67
C GLN A 83 9.18 -3.26 -11.42
N ASN A 84 9.53 -4.43 -10.89
CA ASN A 84 10.54 -5.31 -11.49
C ASN A 84 11.86 -4.58 -11.80
N ASN A 85 12.44 -3.98 -10.79
CA ASN A 85 13.79 -3.41 -10.81
C ASN A 85 14.65 -4.04 -9.70
N ARG A 86 15.74 -3.39 -9.30
CA ARG A 86 16.65 -3.83 -8.22
C ARG A 86 16.83 -2.74 -7.18
N ILE A 87 15.78 -1.94 -6.96
CA ILE A 87 15.80 -0.81 -6.05
C ILE A 87 15.79 -1.36 -4.62
N SER A 88 16.74 -0.91 -3.80
CA SER A 88 16.87 -1.34 -2.41
C SER A 88 16.41 -0.27 -1.40
N ARG A 89 16.22 0.97 -1.84
CA ARG A 89 15.85 2.08 -0.95
C ARG A 89 14.87 3.04 -1.63
N ILE A 90 13.91 3.55 -0.85
CA ILE A 90 13.00 4.61 -1.31
C ILE A 90 13.68 5.94 -0.98
N GLU A 91 14.04 6.68 -2.02
CA GLU A 91 14.75 7.96 -1.91
C GLU A 91 14.42 8.87 -3.09
N ASN A 92 14.86 10.14 -3.06
CA ASN A 92 14.72 11.10 -4.16
C ASN A 92 13.27 11.43 -4.59
N LEU A 93 12.28 11.22 -3.73
CA LEU A 93 10.87 11.45 -4.03
C LEU A 93 10.32 12.76 -3.46
N SER A 94 11.04 13.46 -2.59
CA SER A 94 10.57 14.62 -1.85
C SER A 94 10.07 15.80 -2.72
N SER A 95 10.55 15.90 -3.96
CA SER A 95 10.12 16.92 -4.93
C SER A 95 8.81 16.58 -5.66
N LEU A 96 8.28 15.36 -5.49
CA LEU A 96 7.12 14.83 -6.22
C LEU A 96 5.80 15.05 -5.47
N GLY A 97 5.56 16.26 -4.97
CA GLY A 97 4.38 16.58 -4.16
C GLY A 97 3.01 16.38 -4.84
N LYS A 98 2.97 16.10 -6.14
CA LYS A 98 1.75 15.75 -6.87
C LYS A 98 1.61 14.25 -7.13
N LEU A 99 2.55 13.42 -6.63
CA LEU A 99 2.51 11.99 -6.86
C LEU A 99 1.29 11.38 -6.18
N GLU A 100 0.44 10.72 -6.95
CA GLU A 100 -0.77 10.04 -6.50
C GLU A 100 -0.59 8.52 -6.47
N LYS A 101 0.24 7.97 -7.38
CA LYS A 101 0.48 6.53 -7.49
C LYS A 101 1.96 6.21 -7.59
N LEU A 102 2.42 5.34 -6.69
CA LEU A 102 3.79 4.83 -6.64
C LEU A 102 3.79 3.30 -6.65
N PHE A 103 4.39 2.71 -7.70
CA PHE A 103 4.45 1.26 -7.87
C PHE A 103 5.91 0.80 -7.79
N LEU A 104 6.23 0.06 -6.74
CA LEU A 104 7.56 -0.45 -6.40
C LEU A 104 7.60 -1.98 -6.24
N SER A 105 6.55 -2.68 -6.67
CA SER A 105 6.46 -4.15 -6.59
C SER A 105 7.68 -4.84 -7.16
N ARG A 106 8.09 -5.97 -6.57
CA ARG A 106 9.21 -6.81 -7.06
C ARG A 106 10.51 -6.02 -7.23
N ASN A 107 10.90 -5.35 -6.18
CA ASN A 107 12.22 -4.74 -5.98
C ASN A 107 12.94 -5.44 -4.81
N CYS A 108 13.92 -4.80 -4.20
CA CYS A 108 14.68 -5.32 -3.06
C CYS A 108 14.58 -4.37 -1.85
N ILE A 109 13.42 -3.73 -1.67
CA ILE A 109 13.18 -2.75 -0.60
C ILE A 109 12.81 -3.50 0.67
N ASN A 110 13.56 -3.27 1.75
CA ASN A 110 13.28 -3.85 3.06
C ASN A 110 12.69 -2.86 4.07
N ILE A 111 12.79 -1.54 3.79
CA ILE A 111 12.20 -0.50 4.64
C ILE A 111 11.36 0.46 3.79
N ILE A 112 10.13 0.70 4.21
CA ILE A 112 9.25 1.73 3.62
C ILE A 112 9.54 3.04 4.34
N GLU A 113 10.35 3.89 3.70
CA GLU A 113 10.83 5.19 4.19
C GLU A 113 10.78 6.24 3.07
N GLY A 114 11.07 7.51 3.35
CA GLY A 114 11.26 8.56 2.33
C GLY A 114 9.97 8.99 1.63
N LEU A 115 8.81 8.87 2.28
CA LEU A 115 7.50 9.23 1.72
C LEU A 115 7.01 10.61 2.16
N GLU A 116 7.76 11.35 3.00
CA GLU A 116 7.32 12.57 3.69
C GLU A 116 6.93 13.72 2.75
N GLY A 117 7.47 13.74 1.54
CA GLY A 117 7.12 14.74 0.53
C GLY A 117 5.89 14.40 -0.30
N LEU A 118 5.33 13.18 -0.15
CA LEU A 118 4.27 12.65 -1.03
C LEU A 118 2.86 12.95 -0.50
N ILE A 119 2.57 14.21 -0.28
CA ILE A 119 1.34 14.70 0.38
C ILE A 119 0.02 14.39 -0.39
N ARG A 120 0.09 13.81 -1.57
CA ARG A 120 -1.08 13.41 -2.38
C ARG A 120 -1.08 11.92 -2.71
N LEU A 121 -0.21 11.12 -2.10
CA LEU A 121 -0.11 9.70 -2.40
C LEU A 121 -1.41 8.98 -2.00
N GLN A 122 -2.06 8.35 -2.96
CA GLN A 122 -3.31 7.61 -2.80
C GLN A 122 -3.12 6.11 -2.98
N GLU A 123 -2.19 5.69 -3.84
CA GLU A 123 -1.94 4.29 -4.13
C GLU A 123 -0.45 3.97 -4.02
N LEU A 124 -0.11 3.02 -3.12
CA LEU A 124 1.24 2.49 -2.93
C LEU A 124 1.22 0.97 -3.12
N ARG A 125 2.07 0.47 -4.04
CA ARG A 125 2.30 -0.96 -4.21
C ARG A 125 3.75 -1.29 -3.97
N VAL A 126 3.99 -2.11 -2.96
CA VAL A 126 5.32 -2.57 -2.55
C VAL A 126 5.35 -4.08 -2.34
N ASP A 127 4.46 -4.80 -3.03
CA ASP A 127 4.34 -6.25 -2.93
C ASP A 127 5.56 -7.00 -3.43
N SER A 128 5.75 -8.22 -2.91
CA SER A 128 6.71 -9.20 -3.42
C SER A 128 8.16 -8.69 -3.49
N GLN A 129 8.62 -8.04 -2.42
CA GLN A 129 10.02 -7.59 -2.35
C GLN A 129 10.97 -8.80 -2.25
N CYS A 130 12.13 -8.70 -2.90
CA CYS A 130 13.20 -9.69 -2.81
C CYS A 130 13.99 -9.48 -1.50
N LEU A 131 13.43 -9.94 -0.38
CA LEU A 131 14.02 -9.82 0.95
C LEU A 131 14.98 -10.97 1.24
N ASP A 132 16.07 -10.67 1.93
CA ASP A 132 17.03 -11.69 2.36
C ASP A 132 16.38 -12.71 3.31
N PRO A 133 16.97 -13.93 3.43
CA PRO A 133 16.48 -14.93 4.36
C PRO A 133 16.43 -14.39 5.80
N GLY A 134 15.26 -14.46 6.43
CA GLY A 134 15.05 -13.98 7.80
C GLY A 134 14.64 -12.51 7.91
N GLU A 135 14.69 -11.74 6.82
CA GLU A 135 14.16 -10.37 6.81
C GLU A 135 12.67 -10.33 6.46
N SER A 136 11.98 -9.34 7.01
CA SER A 136 10.62 -8.92 6.66
C SER A 136 10.62 -7.46 6.23
N LEU A 137 9.58 -7.02 5.55
CA LEU A 137 9.37 -5.61 5.25
C LEU A 137 9.13 -4.83 6.55
N VAL A 138 9.77 -3.69 6.70
CA VAL A 138 9.67 -2.80 7.87
C VAL A 138 9.12 -1.44 7.42
N PHE A 139 8.48 -0.71 8.33
CA PHE A 139 7.89 0.59 8.06
C PHE A 139 8.52 1.67 8.95
N ASP A 140 8.86 2.82 8.36
CA ASP A 140 9.26 4.01 9.10
C ASP A 140 8.02 4.83 9.50
N ASP A 141 7.86 5.09 10.80
CA ASP A 141 6.67 5.75 11.36
C ASP A 141 6.42 7.13 10.74
N ARG A 142 7.48 7.94 10.52
CA ARG A 142 7.36 9.29 9.94
C ARG A 142 6.82 9.24 8.52
N SER A 143 7.29 8.28 7.74
CA SER A 143 6.83 8.07 6.37
C SER A 143 5.36 7.63 6.36
N LEU A 144 4.94 6.71 7.24
CA LEU A 144 3.55 6.29 7.35
C LEU A 144 2.64 7.44 7.81
N ASP A 145 3.04 8.19 8.83
CA ASP A 145 2.27 9.32 9.36
C ASP A 145 2.04 10.40 8.29
N SER A 146 3.03 10.63 7.41
CA SER A 146 2.94 11.63 6.34
C SER A 146 1.86 11.32 5.29
N ILE A 147 1.55 10.03 5.08
CA ILE A 147 0.57 9.55 4.10
C ILE A 147 -0.71 9.01 4.73
N ALA A 148 -0.81 9.01 6.06
CA ALA A 148 -1.90 8.39 6.82
C ALA A 148 -3.31 8.85 6.41
N ASN A 149 -3.44 10.12 6.04
CA ASN A 149 -4.71 10.76 5.67
C ASN A 149 -4.97 10.79 4.17
N THR A 150 -4.05 10.30 3.34
CA THR A 150 -4.18 10.37 1.87
C THR A 150 -4.15 9.01 1.20
N LEU A 151 -3.44 8.02 1.80
CA LEU A 151 -3.28 6.70 1.22
C LEU A 151 -4.58 5.89 1.34
N THR A 152 -5.18 5.59 0.19
CA THR A 152 -6.45 4.83 0.11
C THR A 152 -6.28 3.39 -0.33
N TYR A 153 -5.20 3.09 -1.05
CA TYR A 153 -4.87 1.74 -1.52
C TYR A 153 -3.43 1.39 -1.14
N LEU A 154 -3.25 0.26 -0.45
CA LEU A 154 -1.94 -0.28 -0.10
C LEU A 154 -1.84 -1.77 -0.46
N ASP A 155 -0.79 -2.13 -1.20
CA ASP A 155 -0.43 -3.53 -1.44
C ASP A 155 0.94 -3.84 -0.82
N VAL A 156 0.93 -4.67 0.22
CA VAL A 156 2.11 -5.18 0.93
C VAL A 156 2.20 -6.70 0.88
N SER A 157 1.51 -7.33 -0.07
CA SER A 157 1.46 -8.79 -0.17
C SER A 157 2.84 -9.40 -0.44
N GLY A 158 3.07 -10.61 0.07
CA GLY A 158 4.28 -11.39 -0.20
C GLY A 158 5.58 -10.83 0.40
N ASN A 159 5.53 -10.17 1.57
CA ASN A 159 6.67 -9.47 2.19
C ASN A 159 7.08 -10.03 3.56
N LYS A 160 6.62 -11.23 3.93
CA LYS A 160 6.93 -11.92 5.20
C LYS A 160 6.50 -11.14 6.45
N LEU A 161 5.56 -10.22 6.35
CA LEU A 161 5.02 -9.48 7.50
C LEU A 161 4.39 -10.46 8.51
N ASP A 162 4.71 -10.31 9.78
CA ASP A 162 4.12 -11.08 10.89
C ASP A 162 2.98 -10.36 11.59
N SER A 163 2.90 -9.03 11.43
CA SER A 163 1.86 -8.15 11.99
C SER A 163 1.49 -7.03 11.01
N LEU A 164 0.34 -6.40 11.23
CA LEU A 164 -0.11 -5.19 10.54
C LEU A 164 -0.24 -4.00 11.51
N GLN A 165 0.28 -4.11 12.73
CA GLN A 165 0.14 -3.06 13.76
C GLN A 165 0.79 -1.74 13.33
N ASP A 166 1.92 -1.77 12.62
CA ASP A 166 2.59 -0.56 12.12
C ASP A 166 1.68 0.25 11.17
N LEU A 167 0.75 -0.42 10.49
CA LEU A 167 -0.17 0.20 9.54
C LEU A 167 -1.45 0.77 10.17
N GLN A 168 -1.63 0.63 11.49
CA GLN A 168 -2.88 0.97 12.19
C GLN A 168 -3.29 2.46 12.05
N ASN A 169 -2.32 3.36 11.85
CA ASN A 169 -2.55 4.80 11.71
C ASN A 169 -2.96 5.23 10.30
N LEU A 170 -3.02 4.32 9.32
CA LEU A 170 -3.44 4.64 7.96
C LEU A 170 -4.97 4.76 7.88
N HIS A 171 -5.52 5.84 8.42
CA HIS A 171 -6.97 6.01 8.59
C HIS A 171 -7.75 6.21 7.29
N ALA A 172 -7.08 6.62 6.20
CA ALA A 172 -7.72 6.83 4.89
C ALA A 172 -7.85 5.53 4.07
N LEU A 173 -7.29 4.37 4.55
CA LEU A 173 -7.31 3.14 3.79
C LEU A 173 -8.74 2.68 3.44
N ILE A 174 -8.94 2.42 2.15
CA ILE A 174 -10.16 1.86 1.57
C ILE A 174 -9.92 0.40 1.13
N SER A 175 -8.74 0.12 0.57
CA SER A 175 -8.34 -1.23 0.13
C SER A 175 -6.94 -1.56 0.62
N LEU A 176 -6.80 -2.74 1.25
CA LEU A 176 -5.52 -3.28 1.74
C LEU A 176 -5.33 -4.70 1.22
N ASN A 177 -4.21 -4.93 0.54
CA ASN A 177 -3.75 -6.28 0.22
C ASN A 177 -2.55 -6.65 1.09
N ALA A 178 -2.77 -7.56 2.06
CA ALA A 178 -1.75 -8.14 2.93
C ALA A 178 -1.66 -9.67 2.75
N SER A 179 -2.10 -10.19 1.60
CA SER A 179 -2.06 -11.63 1.31
C SER A 179 -0.64 -12.20 1.25
N ASN A 180 -0.49 -13.51 1.47
CA ASN A 180 0.78 -14.22 1.35
C ASN A 180 1.91 -13.64 2.23
N ASN A 181 1.58 -13.28 3.46
CA ASN A 181 2.51 -12.88 4.51
C ASN A 181 2.60 -13.95 5.61
N SER A 182 3.17 -13.61 6.75
CA SER A 182 3.38 -14.51 7.90
C SER A 182 2.53 -14.13 9.12
N ILE A 183 1.42 -13.41 8.91
CA ILE A 183 0.55 -12.92 9.98
C ILE A 183 -0.09 -14.10 10.71
N GLN A 184 0.08 -14.15 12.05
CA GLN A 184 -0.34 -15.28 12.88
C GLN A 184 -1.41 -14.89 13.90
N SER A 185 -1.29 -13.70 14.53
CA SER A 185 -2.14 -13.29 15.63
C SER A 185 -3.47 -12.72 15.13
N ILE A 186 -4.56 -13.41 15.44
CA ILE A 186 -5.91 -12.89 15.15
C ILE A 186 -6.28 -11.71 16.07
N ASN A 187 -5.69 -11.65 17.28
CA ASN A 187 -5.93 -10.57 18.21
C ASN A 187 -5.30 -9.27 17.74
N ASP A 188 -4.03 -9.30 17.30
CA ASP A 188 -3.32 -8.13 16.77
C ASP A 188 -3.99 -7.62 15.49
N LEU A 189 -4.41 -8.55 14.63
CA LEU A 189 -5.18 -8.22 13.43
C LEU A 189 -6.51 -7.54 13.78
N SER A 190 -7.20 -8.01 14.82
CA SER A 190 -8.48 -7.41 15.27
C SER A 190 -8.29 -5.97 15.77
N ILE A 191 -7.18 -5.68 16.47
CA ILE A 191 -6.83 -4.32 16.89
C ILE A 191 -6.66 -3.39 15.69
N SER A 192 -5.88 -3.82 14.70
CA SER A 192 -5.66 -3.04 13.46
C SER A 192 -6.96 -2.80 12.68
N LEU A 193 -7.81 -3.83 12.56
CA LEU A 193 -9.11 -3.74 11.86
C LEU A 193 -10.07 -2.72 12.50
N ASN A 194 -10.04 -2.57 13.82
CA ASN A 194 -10.86 -1.59 14.52
C ASN A 194 -10.44 -0.14 14.23
N ASN A 195 -9.19 0.10 13.85
CA ASN A 195 -8.66 1.44 13.53
C ASN A 195 -8.97 1.86 12.08
N TRP A 196 -9.22 0.91 11.17
CA TRP A 196 -9.48 1.19 9.75
C TRP A 196 -10.98 1.34 9.47
N SER A 197 -11.57 2.44 9.93
CA SER A 197 -13.01 2.70 9.80
C SER A 197 -13.50 2.87 8.36
N ASN A 198 -12.61 3.12 7.39
CA ASN A 198 -12.93 3.32 5.99
C ASN A 198 -12.62 2.09 5.12
N LEU A 199 -12.05 1.01 5.69
CA LEU A 199 -11.59 -0.16 4.93
C LEU A 199 -12.78 -0.95 4.37
N LYS A 200 -12.89 -0.99 3.04
CA LYS A 200 -13.96 -1.69 2.30
C LYS A 200 -13.51 -3.01 1.71
N GLU A 201 -12.26 -3.09 1.32
CA GLU A 201 -11.68 -4.27 0.67
C GLU A 201 -10.42 -4.71 1.41
N PHE A 202 -10.36 -5.99 1.78
CA PHE A 202 -9.22 -6.56 2.49
C PHE A 202 -8.88 -7.94 1.94
N HIS A 203 -7.60 -8.12 1.56
CA HIS A 203 -7.05 -9.41 1.16
C HIS A 203 -6.02 -9.87 2.18
N ILE A 204 -6.23 -11.04 2.77
CA ILE A 204 -5.44 -11.62 3.85
C ILE A 204 -5.14 -13.11 3.63
N HIS A 205 -5.65 -13.70 2.54
CA HIS A 205 -5.41 -15.10 2.22
C HIS A 205 -3.91 -15.43 2.19
N GLY A 206 -3.56 -16.71 2.34
CA GLY A 206 -2.15 -17.14 2.35
C GLY A 206 -1.38 -16.79 3.64
N ASN A 207 -2.05 -16.26 4.69
CA ASN A 207 -1.46 -16.02 6.00
C ASN A 207 -1.81 -17.16 6.98
N PRO A 208 -0.92 -17.49 7.95
CA PRO A 208 -1.21 -18.48 8.99
C PRO A 208 -2.47 -18.18 9.80
N VAL A 209 -2.78 -16.91 10.07
CA VAL A 209 -3.99 -16.46 10.80
C VAL A 209 -5.28 -17.02 10.20
N MET A 210 -5.34 -17.23 8.89
CA MET A 210 -6.52 -17.76 8.21
C MET A 210 -6.79 -19.25 8.48
N LYS A 211 -5.83 -19.97 9.11
CA LYS A 211 -6.02 -21.33 9.62
C LYS A 211 -6.71 -21.36 10.99
N THR A 212 -6.80 -20.22 11.65
CA THR A 212 -7.50 -20.09 12.94
C THR A 212 -8.98 -20.35 12.74
N THR A 213 -9.58 -21.11 13.66
CA THR A 213 -11.01 -21.41 13.61
C THR A 213 -11.82 -20.13 13.56
N ARG A 214 -12.66 -19.98 12.52
CA ARG A 214 -13.52 -18.80 12.30
C ARG A 214 -12.78 -17.47 12.07
N ALA A 215 -11.54 -17.50 11.62
CA ALA A 215 -10.77 -16.29 11.33
C ALA A 215 -11.57 -15.31 10.45
N ARG A 216 -12.23 -15.82 9.39
CA ARG A 216 -13.09 -15.01 8.51
C ARG A 216 -14.22 -14.31 9.26
N ASP A 217 -14.91 -15.01 10.15
CA ASP A 217 -16.04 -14.47 10.92
C ASP A 217 -15.57 -13.37 11.86
N ILE A 218 -14.43 -13.60 12.53
CA ILE A 218 -13.79 -12.64 13.44
C ILE A 218 -13.41 -11.37 12.69
N ILE A 219 -12.80 -11.48 11.52
CA ILE A 219 -12.43 -10.35 10.66
C ILE A 219 -13.67 -9.53 10.28
N ILE A 220 -14.75 -10.19 9.84
CA ILE A 220 -16.01 -9.54 9.43
C ILE A 220 -16.64 -8.76 10.58
N VAL A 221 -16.61 -9.31 11.80
CA VAL A 221 -17.19 -8.66 12.98
C VAL A 221 -16.38 -7.44 13.42
N ASN A 222 -15.04 -7.50 13.35
CA ASN A 222 -14.16 -6.40 13.78
C ASN A 222 -14.06 -5.30 12.70
N ALA A 223 -14.09 -5.64 11.43
CA ALA A 223 -14.03 -4.68 10.32
C ALA A 223 -15.45 -4.27 9.87
N ARG A 224 -16.05 -3.30 10.55
CA ARG A 224 -17.47 -2.91 10.33
C ARG A 224 -17.74 -2.36 8.93
N SER A 225 -16.80 -1.62 8.34
CA SER A 225 -16.91 -1.00 7.01
C SER A 225 -16.60 -1.97 5.86
N LEU A 226 -16.06 -3.18 6.17
CA LEU A 226 -15.56 -4.11 5.16
C LEU A 226 -16.71 -4.66 4.28
N GLU A 227 -16.58 -4.53 2.98
CA GLU A 227 -17.56 -5.00 1.98
C GLU A 227 -17.07 -6.28 1.27
N VAL A 228 -15.73 -6.39 1.06
CA VAL A 228 -15.10 -7.52 0.38
C VAL A 228 -13.95 -8.07 1.22
N LEU A 229 -13.92 -9.39 1.43
CA LEU A 229 -12.83 -10.09 2.09
C LEU A 229 -12.37 -11.27 1.21
N ASP A 230 -11.10 -11.26 0.80
CA ASP A 230 -10.51 -12.27 -0.10
C ASP A 230 -11.41 -12.55 -1.32
N ASP A 231 -11.68 -11.52 -2.11
CA ASP A 231 -12.52 -11.54 -3.33
C ASP A 231 -14.00 -11.96 -3.11
N LYS A 232 -14.43 -12.15 -1.86
CA LYS A 232 -15.79 -12.55 -1.53
C LYS A 232 -16.55 -11.40 -0.89
N VAL A 233 -17.65 -11.00 -1.53
CA VAL A 233 -18.58 -9.99 -1.01
C VAL A 233 -19.19 -10.47 0.32
N ILE A 234 -19.22 -9.59 1.30
CA ILE A 234 -19.86 -9.81 2.59
C ILE A 234 -21.31 -9.35 2.50
N SER A 235 -22.27 -10.30 2.46
CA SER A 235 -23.67 -9.95 2.41
C SER A 235 -24.15 -9.32 3.74
N ARG A 236 -25.12 -8.43 3.66
CA ARG A 236 -25.74 -7.81 4.86
C ARG A 236 -26.31 -8.85 5.81
N SER A 237 -26.96 -9.89 5.26
CA SER A 237 -27.52 -10.98 6.05
C SER A 237 -26.45 -11.77 6.81
N ASN A 238 -25.31 -12.05 6.17
CA ASN A 238 -24.18 -12.73 6.82
C ASN A 238 -23.61 -11.87 7.97
N ARG A 239 -23.37 -10.60 7.74
CA ARG A 239 -22.89 -9.68 8.76
C ARG A 239 -23.84 -9.63 9.96
N GLN A 240 -25.14 -9.42 9.71
CA GLN A 240 -26.15 -9.37 10.77
C GLN A 240 -26.22 -10.66 11.57
N PHE A 241 -26.11 -11.81 10.91
CA PHE A 241 -26.06 -13.10 11.59
C PHE A 241 -24.86 -13.21 12.51
N LEU A 242 -23.66 -12.83 12.03
CA LEU A 242 -22.41 -12.89 12.82
C LEU A 242 -22.44 -11.93 14.01
N GLU A 243 -22.94 -10.71 13.84
CA GLU A 243 -23.09 -9.72 14.90
C GLU A 243 -24.06 -10.20 15.98
N ASN A 244 -25.24 -10.72 15.59
CA ASN A 244 -26.21 -11.28 16.52
C ASN A 244 -25.63 -12.46 17.28
N TRP A 245 -24.93 -13.35 16.59
CA TRP A 245 -24.31 -14.52 17.19
C TRP A 245 -23.18 -14.16 18.17
N ASN A 246 -22.38 -13.14 17.85
CA ASN A 246 -21.36 -12.58 18.73
C ASN A 246 -21.98 -12.03 20.03
N ASN A 247 -23.10 -11.31 19.91
CA ASN A 247 -23.81 -10.73 21.05
C ASN A 247 -24.43 -11.83 21.95
N TYR A 248 -24.98 -12.90 21.36
CA TYR A 248 -25.64 -13.99 22.12
C TYR A 248 -24.68 -14.91 22.86
N LYS A 249 -23.53 -15.22 22.28
CA LYS A 249 -22.56 -16.15 22.89
C LYS A 249 -21.52 -15.49 23.78
N GLY A 250 -21.57 -14.16 23.92
CA GLY A 250 -20.51 -13.43 24.63
C GLY A 250 -19.16 -13.80 24.03
N PHE A 251 -19.04 -13.73 22.71
CA PHE A 251 -17.76 -13.85 22.00
C PHE A 251 -16.91 -12.64 22.37
N ASN A 252 -16.73 -12.45 23.68
CA ASN A 252 -15.61 -11.71 24.19
C ASN A 252 -14.39 -12.57 23.81
N LEU A 253 -13.83 -12.30 22.65
CA LEU A 253 -12.39 -12.44 22.50
C LEU A 253 -11.83 -11.74 23.74
N GLU A 254 -11.27 -12.52 24.68
CA GLU A 254 -10.55 -11.98 25.82
C GLU A 254 -9.34 -11.21 25.28
N LEU A 255 -9.62 -10.04 24.75
CA LEU A 255 -8.65 -9.00 24.39
C LEU A 255 -8.22 -8.35 25.70
N SER A 256 -7.53 -9.08 26.54
CA SER A 256 -6.72 -8.57 27.66
C SER A 256 -6.91 -9.43 28.91
N GLY A 257 -5.81 -9.81 29.50
CA GLY A 257 -5.76 -10.35 30.85
C GLY A 257 -6.13 -9.28 31.90
N HIS A 258 -7.38 -8.83 31.89
CA HIS A 258 -7.96 -8.07 33.00
C HIS A 258 -9.01 -8.96 33.70
N PRO A 259 -8.94 -9.10 35.01
CA PRO A 259 -9.86 -9.97 35.76
C PRO A 259 -11.30 -9.48 35.60
N ARG A 260 -12.19 -10.43 35.36
CA ARG A 260 -13.65 -10.21 35.33
C ARG A 260 -14.10 -9.45 36.58
N VAL A 261 -14.61 -8.23 36.40
CA VAL A 261 -15.48 -7.62 37.40
C VAL A 261 -16.82 -8.32 37.26
N THR A 262 -17.08 -9.28 38.16
CA THR A 262 -18.38 -9.91 38.31
C THR A 262 -19.37 -8.89 38.83
N CYS A 263 -20.24 -8.38 37.98
CA CYS A 263 -21.39 -7.60 38.39
C CYS A 263 -22.43 -8.57 38.95
N THR A 264 -22.37 -8.84 40.23
CA THR A 264 -23.43 -9.52 40.97
C THR A 264 -24.65 -8.59 41.06
N LYS A 265 -25.67 -8.85 40.21
CA LYS A 265 -27.02 -8.29 40.45
C LYS A 265 -27.59 -8.90 41.71
N ALA A 266 -27.55 -8.15 42.80
CA ALA A 266 -28.34 -8.42 43.96
C ALA A 266 -29.83 -8.15 43.60
N PHE A 267 -30.61 -9.21 43.47
CA PHE A 267 -32.08 -9.14 43.55
C PHE A 267 -32.45 -8.87 44.98
N MET A 268 -32.86 -7.67 45.31
CA MET A 268 -33.65 -7.41 46.54
C MET A 268 -35.12 -7.58 46.18
N CYS A 269 -35.68 -8.70 46.60
CA CYS A 269 -37.12 -8.83 46.82
C CYS A 269 -37.54 -7.95 47.99
N GLY A 270 -38.34 -6.94 47.72
CA GLY A 270 -39.06 -6.23 48.76
C GLY A 270 -40.30 -7.02 49.19
N HIS A 271 -40.43 -7.31 50.44
CA HIS A 271 -41.69 -7.67 51.06
C HIS A 271 -42.23 -6.52 51.88
N LEU A 272 -43.47 -6.27 51.60
CA LEU A 272 -44.43 -5.42 52.29
C LEU A 272 -44.49 -5.64 53.82
N HIS A 273 -44.52 -4.57 54.56
CA HIS A 273 -45.65 -4.27 55.49
C HIS A 273 -45.75 -2.75 55.64
#